data_2a604130b7e3a51b0f63201b1c4e3263
#
_entry.id   2a604130b7e3a51b0f63201b1c4e3263
#
_cell.length_a   1.000
_cell.length_b   1.000
_cell.length_c   1.000
_cell.angle_alpha   90.00
_cell.angle_beta   90.00
_cell.angle_gamma   90.00
#
_symmetry.space_group_name_H-M   'P 1'
#
loop_
_entity.id
_entity.type
_entity.pdbx_description
1 polymer ?
#
loop_
_entity_poly.entity_id
_entity_poly.type
_entity_poly.pdbx_seq_one_letter_code
_entity_poly.pdbx_strand_id
1 'polypeptide(L)'
;MSAAYLDYNASGLVRPEVLEIMARALADNGNPSAVHAAGRRARARIETARAQVADLVGADPTAVVFNSGGTEANAQGIASALAAGCERLIVSATEHPCVAEAAANAGAPVEVLPVDANGVVDLGWLASLLARPGRAVVAIHHANNESGVIQPIAEAAKLVRAAGGWLHVDAIQSAGKIAVDMRTLDADTLTLSAHKLGGAQGVGALVLKEGVSGVRILHLSL
;
A
#
# COMPACT_ATOMS: atom_id res chain seq x y z
N MET A 1 30.94 23.36 1.81
CA MET A 1 29.69 23.14 2.64
C MET A 1 28.96 21.96 2.04
N SER A 2 28.74 20.88 2.79
CA SER A 2 27.91 19.76 2.33
C SER A 2 26.45 20.22 2.31
N ALA A 3 25.74 20.04 1.18
CA ALA A 3 24.32 20.31 1.10
C ALA A 3 23.56 19.30 1.97
N ALA A 4 22.62 19.75 2.80
CA ALA A 4 21.71 18.87 3.54
C ALA A 4 20.58 18.42 2.59
N TYR A 5 20.34 17.11 2.50
CA TYR A 5 19.18 16.57 1.81
C TYR A 5 17.97 16.54 2.77
N LEU A 6 16.88 17.23 2.42
CA LEU A 6 15.71 17.37 3.27
C LEU A 6 14.44 16.83 2.65
N ASP A 7 14.50 16.27 1.45
CA ASP A 7 13.34 15.80 0.69
C ASP A 7 13.06 14.27 0.88
N TYR A 8 13.02 13.84 2.14
CA TYR A 8 12.78 12.43 2.49
C TYR A 8 11.39 11.92 2.12
N ASN A 9 10.41 12.83 1.95
CA ASN A 9 9.08 12.44 1.52
C ASN A 9 9.02 12.15 0.02
N ALA A 10 9.90 12.74 -0.79
CA ALA A 10 10.04 12.35 -2.19
C ALA A 10 10.83 11.03 -2.32
N SER A 11 11.97 10.89 -1.63
CA SER A 11 12.72 9.63 -1.58
C SER A 11 13.65 9.62 -0.36
N GLY A 12 13.58 8.56 0.44
CA GLY A 12 14.53 8.33 1.53
C GLY A 12 15.92 7.98 0.99
N LEU A 13 16.98 8.40 1.69
CA LEU A 13 18.32 7.93 1.38
C LEU A 13 18.40 6.43 1.63
N VAL A 14 19.00 5.69 0.69
CA VAL A 14 19.22 4.25 0.86
C VAL A 14 20.19 4.03 2.02
N ARG A 15 19.81 3.21 2.98
CA ARG A 15 20.62 2.92 4.16
C ARG A 15 21.85 2.08 3.77
N PRO A 16 23.02 2.31 4.39
CA PRO A 16 24.23 1.56 4.06
C PRO A 16 24.05 0.03 4.16
N GLU A 17 23.33 -0.44 5.17
CA GLU A 17 23.06 -1.87 5.39
C GLU A 17 22.25 -2.46 4.23
N VAL A 18 21.36 -1.68 3.63
CA VAL A 18 20.56 -2.10 2.46
C VAL A 18 21.47 -2.29 1.25
N LEU A 19 22.43 -1.38 1.02
CA LEU A 19 23.39 -1.51 -0.09
C LEU A 19 24.24 -2.79 0.05
N GLU A 20 24.70 -3.11 1.27
CA GLU A 20 25.46 -4.33 1.54
C GLU A 20 24.64 -5.60 1.29
N ILE A 21 23.37 -5.62 1.74
CA ILE A 21 22.46 -6.76 1.54
C ILE A 21 22.17 -6.93 0.05
N MET A 22 21.93 -5.85 -0.67
CA MET A 22 21.68 -5.88 -2.11
C MET A 22 22.91 -6.42 -2.87
N ALA A 23 24.12 -5.94 -2.56
CA ALA A 23 25.35 -6.42 -3.19
C ALA A 23 25.54 -7.93 -2.98
N ARG A 24 25.33 -8.42 -1.76
CA ARG A 24 25.38 -9.86 -1.44
C ARG A 24 24.30 -10.66 -2.18
N ALA A 25 23.09 -10.11 -2.27
CA ALA A 25 21.99 -10.78 -2.96
C ALA A 25 22.23 -10.89 -4.47
N LEU A 26 22.80 -9.86 -5.08
CA LEU A 26 23.15 -9.85 -6.50
C LEU A 26 24.31 -10.80 -6.83
N ALA A 27 25.26 -10.97 -5.91
CA ALA A 27 26.37 -11.90 -6.06
C ALA A 27 25.96 -13.40 -5.91
N ASP A 28 24.86 -13.68 -5.22
CA ASP A 28 24.36 -15.04 -5.01
C ASP A 28 23.32 -15.41 -6.06
N ASN A 29 23.78 -16.09 -7.11
CA ASN A 29 22.97 -16.46 -8.26
C ASN A 29 21.96 -17.58 -7.93
N GLY A 30 20.69 -17.42 -8.32
CA GLY A 30 19.66 -18.44 -8.12
C GLY A 30 18.29 -18.04 -8.60
N ASN A 31 17.61 -18.93 -9.29
CA ASN A 31 16.19 -18.78 -9.61
C ASN A 31 15.34 -19.35 -8.44
N PRO A 32 14.50 -18.55 -7.76
CA PRO A 32 13.72 -18.98 -6.60
C PRO A 32 12.70 -20.11 -6.90
N SER A 33 12.37 -20.33 -8.18
CA SER A 33 11.51 -21.44 -8.60
C SER A 33 12.26 -22.74 -8.84
N ALA A 34 13.61 -22.72 -8.83
CA ALA A 34 14.40 -23.92 -9.06
C ALA A 34 14.53 -24.77 -7.76
N VAL A 35 14.49 -26.10 -7.92
CA VAL A 35 14.51 -27.06 -6.81
C VAL A 35 15.91 -27.35 -6.23
N HIS A 36 16.98 -26.93 -6.93
CA HIS A 36 18.36 -27.14 -6.49
C HIS A 36 18.79 -26.14 -5.39
N ALA A 37 19.95 -26.34 -4.78
CA ALA A 37 20.41 -25.59 -3.62
C ALA A 37 20.43 -24.07 -3.82
N ALA A 38 20.90 -23.58 -5.00
CA ALA A 38 20.92 -22.14 -5.29
C ALA A 38 19.50 -21.55 -5.37
N GLY A 39 18.54 -22.26 -5.99
CA GLY A 39 17.15 -21.83 -6.04
C GLY A 39 16.51 -21.78 -4.64
N ARG A 40 16.75 -22.80 -3.81
CA ARG A 40 16.24 -22.81 -2.42
C ARG A 40 16.80 -21.64 -1.61
N ARG A 41 18.08 -21.28 -1.76
CA ARG A 41 18.66 -20.09 -1.08
C ARG A 41 18.01 -18.80 -1.54
N ALA A 42 17.80 -18.64 -2.86
CA ALA A 42 17.12 -17.46 -3.40
C ALA A 42 15.69 -17.35 -2.87
N ARG A 43 14.94 -18.45 -2.85
CA ARG A 43 13.60 -18.52 -2.28
C ARG A 43 13.58 -18.19 -0.79
N ALA A 44 14.47 -18.78 0.00
CA ALA A 44 14.56 -18.52 1.44
C ALA A 44 14.78 -17.03 1.73
N ARG A 45 15.59 -16.33 0.92
CA ARG A 45 15.80 -14.88 1.04
C ARG A 45 14.51 -14.09 0.80
N ILE A 46 13.74 -14.46 -0.22
CA ILE A 46 12.46 -13.81 -0.51
C ILE A 46 11.47 -14.04 0.63
N GLU A 47 11.36 -15.26 1.15
CA GLU A 47 10.44 -15.56 2.25
C GLU A 47 10.86 -14.86 3.55
N THR A 48 12.17 -14.72 3.82
CA THR A 48 12.65 -13.91 4.94
C THR A 48 12.25 -12.44 4.79
N ALA A 49 12.44 -11.86 3.60
CA ALA A 49 12.03 -10.48 3.33
C ALA A 49 10.50 -10.31 3.47
N ARG A 50 9.73 -11.30 3.03
CA ARG A 50 8.27 -11.33 3.15
C ARG A 50 7.83 -11.31 4.61
N ALA A 51 8.44 -12.13 5.46
CA ALA A 51 8.18 -12.14 6.89
C ALA A 51 8.52 -10.79 7.53
N GLN A 52 9.66 -10.18 7.18
CA GLN A 52 10.06 -8.87 7.70
C GLN A 52 9.09 -7.75 7.31
N VAL A 53 8.58 -7.76 6.07
CA VAL A 53 7.56 -6.79 5.63
C VAL A 53 6.24 -7.02 6.37
N ALA A 54 5.83 -8.27 6.55
CA ALA A 54 4.64 -8.62 7.32
C ALA A 54 4.74 -8.15 8.77
N ASP A 55 5.85 -8.41 9.44
CA ASP A 55 6.12 -7.95 10.81
C ASP A 55 6.06 -6.43 10.94
N LEU A 56 6.58 -5.68 9.94
CA LEU A 56 6.57 -4.23 9.93
C LEU A 56 5.16 -3.64 10.01
N VAL A 57 4.16 -4.32 9.46
CA VAL A 57 2.77 -3.83 9.35
C VAL A 57 1.75 -4.72 10.05
N GLY A 58 2.17 -5.65 10.89
CA GLY A 58 1.29 -6.52 11.67
C GLY A 58 0.43 -7.47 10.83
N ALA A 59 0.98 -8.01 9.73
CA ALA A 59 0.30 -8.90 8.81
C ALA A 59 0.85 -10.34 8.85
N ASP A 60 0.19 -11.27 8.14
CA ASP A 60 0.72 -12.60 7.86
C ASP A 60 1.69 -12.53 6.67
N PRO A 61 2.83 -13.25 6.68
CA PRO A 61 3.74 -13.28 5.54
C PRO A 61 3.09 -13.70 4.22
N THR A 62 2.12 -14.60 4.24
CA THR A 62 1.41 -15.04 3.03
C THR A 62 0.53 -13.95 2.40
N ALA A 63 0.21 -12.91 3.17
CA ALA A 63 -0.56 -11.76 2.74
C ALA A 63 0.25 -10.70 1.98
N VAL A 64 1.58 -10.80 1.96
CA VAL A 64 2.47 -9.82 1.33
C VAL A 64 2.70 -10.18 -0.14
N VAL A 65 2.40 -9.28 -1.05
CA VAL A 65 2.66 -9.39 -2.49
C VAL A 65 3.68 -8.34 -2.89
N PHE A 66 4.88 -8.76 -3.29
CA PHE A 66 5.91 -7.85 -3.80
C PHE A 66 5.58 -7.37 -5.21
N ASN A 67 5.89 -6.10 -5.48
CA ASN A 67 5.71 -5.43 -6.77
C ASN A 67 6.82 -4.38 -7.00
N SER A 68 6.70 -3.58 -8.07
CA SER A 68 7.73 -2.61 -8.46
C SER A 68 7.70 -1.29 -7.68
N GLY A 69 6.68 -1.05 -6.85
CA GLY A 69 6.57 0.20 -6.07
C GLY A 69 5.16 0.56 -5.69
N GLY A 70 5.02 1.69 -4.99
CA GLY A 70 3.74 2.16 -4.46
C GLY A 70 2.68 2.40 -5.54
N THR A 71 3.05 2.90 -6.70
CA THR A 71 2.11 3.13 -7.82
C THR A 71 1.45 1.83 -8.27
N GLU A 72 2.25 0.78 -8.49
CA GLU A 72 1.71 -0.55 -8.85
C GLU A 72 0.90 -1.13 -7.70
N ALA A 73 1.38 -1.02 -6.46
CA ALA A 73 0.68 -1.53 -5.29
C ALA A 73 -0.71 -0.90 -5.12
N ASN A 74 -0.84 0.42 -5.27
CA ASN A 74 -2.12 1.14 -5.19
C ASN A 74 -3.06 0.72 -6.33
N ALA A 75 -2.55 0.64 -7.56
CA ALA A 75 -3.35 0.18 -8.70
C ALA A 75 -3.84 -1.27 -8.51
N GLN A 76 -2.99 -2.17 -8.00
CA GLN A 76 -3.35 -3.55 -7.67
C GLN A 76 -4.41 -3.62 -6.56
N GLY A 77 -4.28 -2.81 -5.50
CA GLY A 77 -5.23 -2.74 -4.39
C GLY A 77 -6.64 -2.36 -4.87
N ILE A 78 -6.74 -1.30 -5.67
CA ILE A 78 -8.00 -0.83 -6.27
C ILE A 78 -8.58 -1.90 -7.21
N ALA A 79 -7.76 -2.44 -8.12
CA ALA A 79 -8.21 -3.46 -9.06
C ALA A 79 -8.68 -4.75 -8.36
N SER A 80 -8.03 -5.13 -7.24
CA SER A 80 -8.42 -6.28 -6.44
C SER A 80 -9.78 -6.07 -5.76
N ALA A 81 -10.04 -4.87 -5.23
CA ALA A 81 -11.32 -4.52 -4.63
C ALA A 81 -12.48 -4.59 -5.66
N LEU A 82 -12.26 -4.07 -6.87
CA LEU A 82 -13.24 -4.16 -7.96
C LEU A 82 -13.47 -5.62 -8.39
N ALA A 83 -12.40 -6.42 -8.49
CA ALA A 83 -12.51 -7.85 -8.79
C ALA A 83 -13.25 -8.63 -7.69
N ALA A 84 -13.18 -8.15 -6.44
CA ALA A 84 -13.92 -8.69 -5.29
C ALA A 84 -15.38 -8.19 -5.20
N GLY A 85 -15.88 -7.50 -6.24
CA GLY A 85 -17.27 -7.08 -6.37
C GLY A 85 -17.56 -5.67 -5.83
N CYS A 86 -16.56 -4.81 -5.64
CA CYS A 86 -16.83 -3.39 -5.48
C CYS A 86 -17.26 -2.78 -6.82
N GLU A 87 -18.24 -1.90 -6.79
CA GLU A 87 -18.89 -1.34 -7.98
C GLU A 87 -18.54 0.13 -8.18
N ARG A 88 -18.02 0.80 -7.17
CA ARG A 88 -17.68 2.21 -7.17
C ARG A 88 -16.50 2.50 -6.25
N LEU A 89 -15.88 3.66 -6.45
CA LEU A 89 -14.73 4.13 -5.67
C LEU A 89 -15.08 5.40 -4.90
N ILE A 90 -14.60 5.49 -3.66
CA ILE A 90 -14.58 6.71 -2.86
C ILE A 90 -13.12 7.00 -2.57
N VAL A 91 -12.60 8.13 -3.05
CA VAL A 91 -11.17 8.47 -3.00
C VAL A 91 -10.99 9.78 -2.23
N SER A 92 -10.11 9.80 -1.23
CA SER A 92 -9.82 11.04 -0.51
C SER A 92 -9.30 12.13 -1.45
N ALA A 93 -9.73 13.37 -1.24
CA ALA A 93 -9.35 14.52 -2.06
C ALA A 93 -7.84 14.83 -2.02
N THR A 94 -7.12 14.29 -1.05
CA THR A 94 -5.70 14.54 -0.82
C THR A 94 -4.83 13.32 -1.09
N GLU A 95 -5.36 12.34 -1.84
CA GLU A 95 -4.57 11.17 -2.26
C GLU A 95 -3.39 11.54 -3.16
N HIS A 96 -2.37 10.68 -3.14
CA HIS A 96 -1.29 10.79 -4.11
C HIS A 96 -1.83 10.62 -5.54
N PRO A 97 -1.31 11.35 -6.55
CA PRO A 97 -1.78 11.27 -7.94
C PRO A 97 -1.93 9.85 -8.48
N CYS A 98 -1.04 8.92 -8.12
CA CYS A 98 -1.13 7.53 -8.58
C CYS A 98 -2.41 6.81 -8.12
N VAL A 99 -2.99 7.16 -6.96
CA VAL A 99 -4.26 6.61 -6.48
C VAL A 99 -5.42 7.22 -7.26
N ALA A 100 -5.40 8.55 -7.46
CA ALA A 100 -6.42 9.25 -8.24
C ALA A 100 -6.45 8.78 -9.70
N GLU A 101 -5.28 8.60 -10.31
CA GLU A 101 -5.15 8.09 -11.68
C GLU A 101 -5.60 6.62 -11.79
N ALA A 102 -5.20 5.77 -10.83
CA ALA A 102 -5.65 4.39 -10.80
C ALA A 102 -7.18 4.31 -10.67
N ALA A 103 -7.78 5.15 -9.84
CA ALA A 103 -9.22 5.23 -9.68
C ALA A 103 -9.92 5.73 -10.96
N ALA A 104 -9.41 6.79 -11.58
CA ALA A 104 -9.96 7.35 -12.83
C ALA A 104 -9.95 6.34 -13.98
N ASN A 105 -8.93 5.46 -14.03
CA ASN A 105 -8.77 4.44 -15.05
C ASN A 105 -9.43 3.08 -14.70
N ALA A 106 -10.06 2.99 -13.53
CA ALA A 106 -10.61 1.73 -13.03
C ALA A 106 -11.90 1.27 -13.72
N GLY A 107 -12.54 2.12 -14.54
CA GLY A 107 -13.78 1.81 -15.26
C GLY A 107 -15.02 1.73 -14.37
N ALA A 108 -14.97 2.28 -13.16
CA ALA A 108 -16.08 2.35 -12.20
C ALA A 108 -16.32 3.82 -11.76
N PRO A 109 -17.53 4.17 -11.30
CA PRO A 109 -17.81 5.52 -10.79
C PRO A 109 -16.88 5.92 -9.64
N VAL A 110 -16.35 7.13 -9.69
CA VAL A 110 -15.44 7.68 -8.67
C VAL A 110 -16.10 8.86 -7.97
N GLU A 111 -16.09 8.83 -6.65
CA GLU A 111 -16.59 9.89 -5.77
C GLU A 111 -15.44 10.41 -4.92
N VAL A 112 -15.37 11.72 -4.74
CA VAL A 112 -14.32 12.35 -3.95
C VAL A 112 -14.79 12.50 -2.50
N LEU A 113 -13.98 11.99 -1.56
CA LEU A 113 -14.15 12.20 -0.13
C LEU A 113 -13.44 13.50 0.27
N PRO A 114 -14.16 14.55 0.66
CA PRO A 114 -13.56 15.83 1.03
C PRO A 114 -12.77 15.71 2.34
N VAL A 115 -11.88 16.70 2.53
CA VAL A 115 -11.16 16.93 3.78
C VAL A 115 -11.58 18.26 4.39
N ASP A 116 -11.41 18.40 5.70
CA ASP A 116 -11.62 19.65 6.41
C ASP A 116 -10.44 20.64 6.19
N ALA A 117 -10.50 21.82 6.84
CA ALA A 117 -9.46 22.85 6.75
C ALA A 117 -8.09 22.39 7.31
N ASN A 118 -8.04 21.32 8.09
CA ASN A 118 -6.84 20.72 8.60
C ASN A 118 -6.30 19.58 7.71
N GLY A 119 -7.00 19.27 6.62
CA GLY A 119 -6.65 18.17 5.72
C GLY A 119 -7.08 16.79 6.20
N VAL A 120 -7.97 16.70 7.20
CA VAL A 120 -8.51 15.43 7.71
C VAL A 120 -9.78 15.07 6.96
N VAL A 121 -9.94 13.79 6.57
CA VAL A 121 -11.13 13.31 5.85
C VAL A 121 -12.42 13.52 6.66
N ASP A 122 -13.47 13.97 5.99
CA ASP A 122 -14.78 14.17 6.60
C ASP A 122 -15.51 12.82 6.75
N LEU A 123 -15.51 12.28 7.96
CA LEU A 123 -16.17 11.00 8.28
C LEU A 123 -17.69 11.06 8.15
N GLY A 124 -18.31 12.23 8.36
CA GLY A 124 -19.76 12.43 8.16
C GLY A 124 -20.10 12.35 6.68
N TRP A 125 -19.28 12.98 5.82
CA TRP A 125 -19.41 12.86 4.38
C TRP A 125 -19.15 11.43 3.90
N LEU A 126 -18.14 10.76 4.44
CA LEU A 126 -17.88 9.34 4.16
C LEU A 126 -19.09 8.47 4.45
N ALA A 127 -19.74 8.65 5.62
CA ALA A 127 -20.95 7.91 5.96
C ALA A 127 -22.09 8.17 4.95
N SER A 128 -22.25 9.41 4.50
CA SER A 128 -23.23 9.80 3.49
C SER A 128 -22.96 9.16 2.12
N LEU A 129 -21.69 9.11 1.71
CA LEU A 129 -21.26 8.42 0.49
C LEU A 129 -21.51 6.92 0.59
N LEU A 130 -21.18 6.30 1.71
CA LEU A 130 -21.34 4.86 1.94
C LEU A 130 -22.81 4.41 1.98
N ALA A 131 -23.73 5.31 2.32
CA ALA A 131 -25.19 5.04 2.29
C ALA A 131 -25.75 4.91 0.86
N ARG A 132 -25.02 5.31 -0.17
CA ARG A 132 -25.45 5.17 -1.57
C ARG A 132 -25.41 3.72 -2.03
N PRO A 133 -26.23 3.32 -3.00
CA PRO A 133 -26.23 1.95 -3.55
C PRO A 133 -24.88 1.54 -4.15
N GLY A 134 -24.60 0.25 -4.14
CA GLY A 134 -23.39 -0.37 -4.67
C GLY A 134 -22.26 -0.43 -3.65
N ARG A 135 -21.59 -1.58 -3.61
CA ARG A 135 -20.44 -1.82 -2.73
C ARG A 135 -19.27 -0.91 -3.13
N ALA A 136 -18.74 -0.15 -2.18
CA ALA A 136 -17.66 0.79 -2.44
C ALA A 136 -16.29 0.26 -2.03
N VAL A 137 -15.24 0.57 -2.80
CA VAL A 137 -13.88 0.64 -2.28
C VAL A 137 -13.59 2.07 -1.85
N VAL A 138 -13.10 2.24 -0.63
CA VAL A 138 -12.67 3.54 -0.07
C VAL A 138 -11.16 3.55 -0.04
N ALA A 139 -10.53 4.53 -0.71
CA ALA A 139 -9.09 4.72 -0.73
C ALA A 139 -8.73 5.96 0.10
N ILE A 140 -7.94 5.75 1.16
CA ILE A 140 -7.47 6.82 2.05
C ILE A 140 -5.99 6.56 2.37
N HIS A 141 -5.10 7.55 2.16
CA HIS A 141 -3.72 7.46 2.65
C HIS A 141 -3.68 7.54 4.19
N HIS A 142 -2.75 6.82 4.81
CA HIS A 142 -2.60 6.88 6.26
C HIS A 142 -1.92 8.17 6.72
N ALA A 143 -0.89 8.62 6.00
CA ALA A 143 -0.24 9.91 6.22
C ALA A 143 0.00 10.61 4.89
N ASN A 144 -0.26 11.91 4.84
CA ASN A 144 -0.11 12.71 3.62
C ASN A 144 1.37 13.04 3.34
N ASN A 145 1.79 12.94 2.09
CA ASN A 145 3.17 13.20 1.66
C ASN A 145 3.55 14.68 1.68
N GLU A 146 2.60 15.60 1.56
CA GLU A 146 2.84 17.05 1.55
C GLU A 146 2.63 17.69 2.92
N SER A 147 1.46 17.47 3.53
CA SER A 147 1.06 18.10 4.78
C SER A 147 1.51 17.35 6.03
N GLY A 148 1.78 16.04 5.92
CA GLY A 148 2.08 15.16 7.06
C GLY A 148 0.86 14.81 7.91
N VAL A 149 -0.35 15.19 7.50
CA VAL A 149 -1.59 14.88 8.22
C VAL A 149 -1.82 13.38 8.27
N ILE A 150 -2.07 12.86 9.48
CA ILE A 150 -2.43 11.46 9.72
C ILE A 150 -3.96 11.33 9.70
N GLN A 151 -4.46 10.42 8.88
CA GLN A 151 -5.90 10.22 8.70
C GLN A 151 -6.48 9.25 9.75
N PRO A 152 -7.75 9.42 10.16
CA PRO A 152 -8.46 8.58 11.14
C PRO A 152 -8.90 7.26 10.51
N ILE A 153 -7.93 6.42 10.12
CA ILE A 153 -8.19 5.18 9.34
C ILE A 153 -9.08 4.21 10.12
N ALA A 154 -8.83 4.01 11.42
CA ALA A 154 -9.61 3.07 12.22
C ALA A 154 -11.09 3.47 12.36
N GLU A 155 -11.37 4.78 12.42
CA GLU A 155 -12.73 5.32 12.42
C GLU A 155 -13.39 5.17 11.06
N ALA A 156 -12.67 5.47 9.98
CA ALA A 156 -13.14 5.25 8.61
C ALA A 156 -13.42 3.75 8.37
N ALA A 157 -12.57 2.85 8.86
CA ALA A 157 -12.76 1.42 8.77
C ALA A 157 -14.08 0.95 9.36
N LYS A 158 -14.49 1.47 10.51
CA LYS A 158 -15.79 1.13 11.14
C LYS A 158 -16.96 1.47 10.21
N LEU A 159 -16.93 2.63 9.57
CA LEU A 159 -17.97 3.04 8.62
C LEU A 159 -17.98 2.16 7.39
N VAL A 160 -16.80 1.87 6.84
CA VAL A 160 -16.64 1.02 5.65
C VAL A 160 -17.13 -0.40 5.93
N ARG A 161 -16.77 -0.98 7.10
CA ARG A 161 -17.26 -2.31 7.52
C ARG A 161 -18.76 -2.36 7.68
N ALA A 162 -19.35 -1.36 8.34
CA ALA A 162 -20.80 -1.28 8.52
C ALA A 162 -21.57 -1.24 7.19
N ALA A 163 -20.97 -0.67 6.15
CA ALA A 163 -21.52 -0.61 4.79
C ALA A 163 -21.15 -1.82 3.90
N GLY A 164 -20.42 -2.81 4.44
CA GLY A 164 -19.93 -3.96 3.64
C GLY A 164 -18.90 -3.59 2.57
N GLY A 165 -18.28 -2.41 2.67
CA GLY A 165 -17.31 -1.89 1.74
C GLY A 165 -15.92 -2.53 1.87
N TRP A 166 -14.97 -2.00 1.12
CA TRP A 166 -13.56 -2.37 1.11
C TRP A 166 -12.71 -1.15 1.43
N LEU A 167 -11.76 -1.27 2.35
CA LEU A 167 -10.84 -0.19 2.71
C LEU A 167 -9.43 -0.46 2.15
N HIS A 168 -8.99 0.40 1.26
CA HIS A 168 -7.63 0.46 0.73
C HIS A 168 -6.87 1.60 1.42
N VAL A 169 -5.72 1.29 2.01
CA VAL A 169 -4.90 2.25 2.75
C VAL A 169 -3.54 2.42 2.07
N ASP A 170 -3.24 3.62 1.60
CA ASP A 170 -1.88 3.97 1.19
C ASP A 170 -1.04 4.31 2.44
N ALA A 171 -0.15 3.38 2.85
CA ALA A 171 0.73 3.55 3.99
C ALA A 171 2.18 3.91 3.58
N ILE A 172 2.39 4.35 2.34
CA ILE A 172 3.72 4.64 1.80
C ILE A 172 4.47 5.69 2.61
N GLN A 173 3.78 6.68 3.15
CA GLN A 173 4.40 7.74 3.96
C GLN A 173 4.40 7.45 5.46
N SER A 174 3.65 6.47 5.94
CA SER A 174 3.53 6.16 7.37
C SER A 174 4.39 4.97 7.80
N ALA A 175 4.44 3.90 7.03
CA ALA A 175 5.19 2.70 7.37
C ALA A 175 6.67 3.00 7.59
N GLY A 176 7.22 2.48 8.70
CA GLY A 176 8.61 2.71 9.10
C GLY A 176 8.90 4.11 9.65
N LYS A 177 7.93 5.03 9.67
CA LYS A 177 8.02 6.38 10.28
C LYS A 177 7.16 6.48 11.53
N ILE A 178 5.97 5.90 11.49
CA ILE A 178 5.07 5.74 12.64
C ILE A 178 4.61 4.29 12.73
N ALA A 179 4.01 3.91 13.85
CA ALA A 179 3.45 2.56 14.00
C ALA A 179 2.31 2.33 12.99
N VAL A 180 2.42 1.25 12.22
CA VAL A 180 1.39 0.79 11.29
C VAL A 180 1.08 -0.67 11.64
N ASP A 181 -0.13 -0.96 12.02
CA ASP A 181 -0.60 -2.34 12.25
C ASP A 181 -1.92 -2.53 11.50
N MET A 182 -1.89 -3.39 10.49
CA MET A 182 -3.01 -3.64 9.60
C MET A 182 -4.26 -4.15 10.34
N ARG A 183 -4.06 -4.86 11.48
CA ARG A 183 -5.15 -5.36 12.32
C ARG A 183 -5.87 -4.23 13.05
N THR A 184 -5.13 -3.21 13.52
CA THR A 184 -5.71 -2.05 14.21
C THR A 184 -6.31 -1.05 13.23
N LEU A 185 -5.74 -0.91 12.04
CA LEU A 185 -6.28 -0.09 10.96
C LEU A 185 -7.51 -0.73 10.30
N ASP A 186 -7.69 -2.03 10.46
CA ASP A 186 -8.76 -2.83 9.85
C ASP A 186 -8.90 -2.61 8.33
N ALA A 187 -7.75 -2.41 7.65
CA ALA A 187 -7.68 -2.25 6.20
C ALA A 187 -7.80 -3.60 5.49
N ASP A 188 -8.46 -3.64 4.33
CA ASP A 188 -8.49 -4.84 3.47
C ASP A 188 -7.21 -4.97 2.65
N THR A 189 -6.66 -3.83 2.22
CA THR A 189 -5.38 -3.73 1.52
C THR A 189 -4.57 -2.55 2.02
N LEU A 190 -3.24 -2.72 2.08
CA LEU A 190 -2.30 -1.70 2.51
C LEU A 190 -1.09 -1.70 1.58
N THR A 191 -0.59 -0.51 1.22
CA THR A 191 0.52 -0.36 0.26
C THR A 191 1.77 0.21 0.90
N LEU A 192 2.92 -0.28 0.41
CA LEU A 192 4.25 0.10 0.86
C LEU A 192 5.16 0.39 -0.34
N SER A 193 6.17 1.24 -0.12
CA SER A 193 7.22 1.51 -1.10
C SER A 193 8.59 1.61 -0.43
N ALA A 194 9.54 0.78 -0.87
CA ALA A 194 10.83 0.64 -0.22
C ALA A 194 11.66 1.94 -0.20
N HIS A 195 11.62 2.74 -1.27
CA HIS A 195 12.39 3.98 -1.33
C HIS A 195 11.94 5.07 -0.34
N LYS A 196 10.79 4.91 0.29
CA LYS A 196 10.31 5.79 1.39
C LYS A 196 10.80 5.32 2.77
N LEU A 197 11.30 4.06 2.84
CA LEU A 197 11.77 3.40 4.07
C LEU A 197 13.32 3.33 4.14
N GLY A 198 14.02 3.98 3.22
CA GLY A 198 15.48 3.86 3.08
C GLY A 198 15.92 2.58 2.34
N GLY A 199 15.01 1.96 1.61
CA GLY A 199 15.28 0.87 0.68
C GLY A 199 15.51 1.34 -0.76
N ALA A 200 15.68 0.40 -1.68
CA ALA A 200 15.89 0.68 -3.09
C ALA A 200 14.59 1.16 -3.78
N GLN A 201 14.76 1.93 -4.85
CA GLN A 201 13.71 2.19 -5.83
C GLN A 201 13.37 0.89 -6.60
N GLY A 202 12.19 0.82 -7.19
CA GLY A 202 11.77 -0.34 -7.98
C GLY A 202 11.26 -1.53 -7.14
N VAL A 203 10.96 -1.30 -5.85
CA VAL A 203 10.40 -2.32 -4.95
C VAL A 203 9.27 -1.71 -4.12
N GLY A 204 8.15 -2.41 -4.08
CA GLY A 204 7.02 -2.12 -3.21
C GLY A 204 6.32 -3.38 -2.76
N ALA A 205 5.27 -3.22 -2.00
CA ALA A 205 4.41 -4.33 -1.58
C ALA A 205 2.96 -3.90 -1.44
N LEU A 206 2.06 -4.79 -1.83
CA LEU A 206 0.65 -4.80 -1.45
C LEU A 206 0.49 -5.84 -0.35
N VAL A 207 -0.12 -5.44 0.77
CA VAL A 207 -0.43 -6.32 1.89
C VAL A 207 -1.94 -6.48 1.98
N LEU A 208 -2.41 -7.71 2.11
CA LEU A 208 -3.82 -8.08 2.14
C LEU A 208 -4.24 -8.43 3.57
N LYS A 209 -5.49 -8.14 3.90
CA LYS A 209 -6.08 -8.67 5.12
C LYS A 209 -6.26 -10.18 5.01
N GLU A 210 -6.14 -10.89 6.12
CA GLU A 210 -6.41 -12.32 6.19
C GLU A 210 -7.84 -12.64 5.67
N GLY A 211 -7.95 -13.68 4.85
CA GLY A 211 -9.22 -14.07 4.21
C GLY A 211 -9.58 -13.29 2.94
N VAL A 212 -8.84 -12.23 2.61
CA VAL A 212 -8.99 -11.54 1.33
C VAL A 212 -8.31 -12.37 0.24
N SER A 213 -9.09 -12.80 -0.76
CA SER A 213 -8.60 -13.56 -1.92
C SER A 213 -8.85 -12.78 -3.21
N GLY A 214 -8.15 -13.14 -4.28
CA GLY A 214 -8.41 -12.60 -5.61
C GLY A 214 -7.58 -11.38 -6.00
N VAL A 215 -6.32 -11.30 -5.51
CA VAL A 215 -5.38 -10.26 -6.00
C VAL A 215 -5.25 -10.34 -7.50
N ARG A 216 -5.64 -9.30 -8.22
CA ARG A 216 -5.31 -9.17 -9.64
C ARG A 216 -3.85 -8.80 -9.78
N ILE A 217 -3.06 -9.72 -10.31
CA ILE A 217 -1.74 -9.39 -10.84
C ILE A 217 -1.99 -8.59 -12.13
N LEU A 218 -1.72 -7.29 -12.08
CA LEU A 218 -1.74 -6.47 -13.29
C LEU A 218 -0.52 -6.88 -14.12
N HIS A 219 -0.74 -7.60 -15.22
CA HIS A 219 0.26 -7.68 -16.26
C HIS A 219 0.36 -6.28 -16.90
N LEU A 220 1.40 -5.54 -16.52
CA LEU A 220 1.83 -4.41 -17.32
C LEU A 220 2.33 -4.99 -18.65
N SER A 221 1.51 -4.91 -19.70
CA SER A 221 1.99 -5.08 -21.07
C SER A 221 2.93 -3.90 -21.33
N LEU A 222 4.23 -4.15 -21.33
CA LEU A 222 5.23 -3.22 -21.82
C LEU A 222 5.12 -3.11 -23.33
#